data_3398dc6c68ec1d58973b47691918bc10
#
_entry.id   3398dc6c68ec1d58973b47691918bc10
#
_cell.length_a   1.000
_cell.length_b   1.000
_cell.length_c   1.000
_cell.angle_alpha   90.00
_cell.angle_beta   90.00
_cell.angle_gamma   90.00
#
_symmetry.space_group_name_H-M   'P 1'
#
loop_
_entity.id
_entity.type
_entity.pdbx_description
1 polymer ?
#
loop_
_entity_poly.entity_id
_entity_poly.type
_entity_poly.pdbx_seq_one_letter_code
_entity_poly.pdbx_strand_id
1 'polypeptide(L)'
;MLEKFYPGEYLDSTYVIDFDRLYEEGYRGVIFDIDNTLVPHGAPADERACALFAHLKELGFQCMLLSNNKEPRVKMFNDAVHISYIYKAGKPKPGNYRRAMQEMGTDATNTIFVGDQIFTDVYGANLAGIRTILVKPIHPKEEIQIVLKRYLEKIVLFFYARYRKKQNR
;
A
#
# COMPACT_ATOMS: atom_id res chain seq x y z
N MET A 1 -7.40 6.51 20.19
CA MET A 1 -8.48 5.81 19.44
C MET A 1 -8.32 5.95 17.92
N LEU A 2 -7.90 7.12 17.40
CA LEU A 2 -7.66 7.33 15.96
C LEU A 2 -6.31 6.79 15.45
N GLU A 3 -5.36 6.50 16.32
CA GLU A 3 -3.99 6.09 15.99
C GLU A 3 -3.92 4.84 15.09
N LYS A 4 -4.89 3.94 15.22
CA LYS A 4 -5.01 2.75 14.35
C LYS A 4 -5.23 3.08 12.87
N PHE A 5 -5.63 4.32 12.54
CA PHE A 5 -5.81 4.83 11.19
C PHE A 5 -4.63 5.71 10.73
N TYR A 6 -3.61 5.91 11.58
CA TYR A 6 -2.47 6.73 11.20
C TYR A 6 -1.47 5.90 10.40
N PRO A 7 -1.04 6.41 9.23
CA PRO A 7 0.05 5.78 8.50
C PRO A 7 1.38 5.97 9.23
N GLY A 8 2.29 5.04 9.03
CA GLY A 8 3.69 5.21 9.45
C GLY A 8 4.34 6.38 8.74
N GLU A 9 4.01 6.57 7.45
CA GLU A 9 4.50 7.64 6.61
C GLU A 9 3.44 8.07 5.59
N TYR A 10 3.45 9.34 5.17
CA TYR A 10 2.55 9.85 4.13
C TYR A 10 3.35 10.58 3.05
N LEU A 11 3.32 10.07 1.84
CA LEU A 11 4.11 10.54 0.70
C LEU A 11 3.25 10.92 -0.50
N ASP A 12 3.81 11.67 -1.43
CA ASP A 12 3.10 12.14 -2.62
C ASP A 12 2.82 11.03 -3.63
N SER A 13 3.65 9.99 -3.68
CA SER A 13 3.55 8.90 -4.66
C SER A 13 4.31 7.68 -4.20
N THR A 14 3.91 6.50 -4.67
CA THR A 14 4.70 5.26 -4.54
C THR A 14 6.10 5.42 -5.14
N TYR A 15 6.22 6.21 -6.19
CA TYR A 15 7.44 6.37 -6.98
C TYR A 15 8.48 7.32 -6.35
N VAL A 16 8.18 7.96 -5.21
CA VAL A 16 9.14 8.75 -4.43
C VAL A 16 9.62 8.02 -3.17
N ILE A 17 9.17 6.79 -2.95
CA ILE A 17 9.61 5.95 -1.83
C ILE A 17 11.06 5.52 -2.09
N ASP A 18 11.93 5.75 -1.09
CA ASP A 18 13.33 5.30 -1.12
C ASP A 18 13.42 3.83 -0.68
N PHE A 19 13.21 2.92 -1.63
CA PHE A 19 13.26 1.48 -1.37
C PHE A 19 14.68 0.98 -1.09
N ASP A 20 15.72 1.63 -1.64
CA ASP A 20 17.11 1.30 -1.37
C ASP A 20 17.39 1.48 0.13
N ARG A 21 17.03 2.63 0.68
CA ARG A 21 17.13 2.90 2.11
C ARG A 21 16.30 1.92 2.96
N LEU A 22 15.08 1.62 2.55
CA LEU A 22 14.24 0.66 3.28
C LEU A 22 14.86 -0.75 3.29
N TYR A 23 15.51 -1.15 2.20
CA TYR A 23 16.24 -2.41 2.14
C TYR A 23 17.45 -2.41 3.10
N GLU A 24 18.21 -1.31 3.16
CA GLU A 24 19.30 -1.11 4.11
C GLU A 24 18.83 -1.11 5.56
N GLU A 25 17.64 -0.57 5.85
CA GLU A 25 16.97 -0.62 7.15
C GLU A 25 16.49 -2.02 7.56
N GLY A 26 16.59 -3.03 6.67
CA GLY A 26 16.25 -4.43 6.95
C GLY A 26 14.88 -4.90 6.44
N TYR A 27 14.12 -4.05 5.73
CA TYR A 27 12.87 -4.49 5.11
C TYR A 27 13.14 -5.45 3.96
N ARG A 28 12.27 -6.45 3.80
CA ARG A 28 12.43 -7.52 2.80
C ARG A 28 11.14 -7.81 2.02
N GLY A 29 9.98 -7.43 2.53
CA GLY A 29 8.69 -7.59 1.89
C GLY A 29 7.99 -6.27 1.64
N VAL A 30 7.35 -6.14 0.47
CA VAL A 30 6.46 -5.01 0.16
C VAL A 30 5.14 -5.53 -0.38
N ILE A 31 4.06 -5.14 0.26
CA ILE A 31 2.69 -5.39 -0.19
C ILE A 31 2.14 -4.11 -0.78
N PHE A 32 1.61 -4.18 -2.00
CA PHE A 32 1.04 -3.03 -2.69
C PHE A 32 -0.46 -3.18 -2.91
N ASP A 33 -1.21 -2.11 -2.70
CA ASP A 33 -2.47 -1.89 -3.42
C ASP A 33 -2.19 -1.49 -4.87
N ILE A 34 -3.17 -1.61 -5.78
CA ILE A 34 -2.99 -1.33 -7.21
C ILE A 34 -3.59 0.02 -7.59
N ASP A 35 -4.93 0.11 -7.50
CA ASP A 35 -5.69 1.24 -8.03
C ASP A 35 -5.42 2.53 -7.27
N ASN A 36 -5.04 3.58 -7.97
CA ASN A 36 -4.61 4.87 -7.43
C ASN A 36 -3.34 4.85 -6.55
N THR A 37 -2.72 3.69 -6.38
CA THR A 37 -1.45 3.49 -5.68
C THR A 37 -0.29 3.35 -6.66
N LEU A 38 -0.40 2.42 -7.59
CA LEU A 38 0.62 2.13 -8.62
C LEU A 38 0.26 2.73 -9.99
N VAL A 39 -1.02 2.69 -10.34
CA VAL A 39 -1.58 3.20 -11.60
C VAL A 39 -2.93 3.86 -11.33
N PRO A 40 -3.46 4.68 -12.24
CA PRO A 40 -4.83 5.17 -12.16
C PRO A 40 -5.83 4.02 -12.06
N HIS A 41 -6.98 4.27 -11.43
CA HIS A 41 -8.03 3.27 -11.26
C HIS A 41 -8.37 2.58 -12.59
N GLY A 42 -8.30 1.24 -12.61
CA GLY A 42 -8.62 0.40 -13.77
C GLY A 42 -7.53 0.33 -14.84
N ALA A 43 -6.42 1.04 -14.72
CA ALA A 43 -5.33 1.01 -15.69
C ALA A 43 -4.46 -0.26 -15.60
N PRO A 44 -3.88 -0.74 -16.72
CA PRO A 44 -2.83 -1.76 -16.69
C PRO A 44 -1.54 -1.19 -16.09
N ALA A 45 -0.56 -2.07 -15.82
CA ALA A 45 0.77 -1.62 -15.42
C ALA A 45 1.40 -0.75 -16.52
N ASP A 46 1.95 0.38 -16.11
CA ASP A 46 2.70 1.29 -16.99
C ASP A 46 4.23 1.05 -16.85
N GLU A 47 5.01 1.79 -17.66
CA GLU A 47 6.48 1.67 -17.64
C GLU A 47 7.07 1.96 -16.26
N ARG A 48 6.49 2.90 -15.49
CA ARG A 48 6.97 3.22 -14.14
C ARG A 48 6.75 2.07 -13.17
N ALA A 49 5.58 1.43 -13.26
CA ALA A 49 5.28 0.25 -12.46
C ALA A 49 6.23 -0.91 -12.80
N CYS A 50 6.46 -1.18 -14.08
CA CYS A 50 7.39 -2.21 -14.53
C CYS A 50 8.82 -1.94 -14.04
N ALA A 51 9.30 -0.70 -14.16
CA ALA A 51 10.62 -0.29 -13.69
C ALA A 51 10.75 -0.42 -12.16
N LEU A 52 9.72 -0.03 -11.41
CA LEU A 52 9.68 -0.19 -9.97
C LEU A 52 9.85 -1.66 -9.54
N PHE A 53 9.05 -2.56 -10.11
CA PHE A 53 9.13 -3.98 -9.75
C PHE A 53 10.44 -4.64 -10.19
N ALA A 54 11.03 -4.22 -11.33
CA ALA A 54 12.36 -4.64 -11.72
C ALA A 54 13.42 -4.22 -10.68
N HIS A 55 13.38 -2.96 -10.24
CA HIS A 55 14.29 -2.43 -9.22
C HIS A 55 14.12 -3.15 -7.86
N LEU A 56 12.89 -3.35 -7.42
CA LEU A 56 12.61 -4.07 -6.16
C LEU A 56 13.15 -5.51 -6.20
N LYS A 57 13.04 -6.17 -7.34
CA LYS A 57 13.60 -7.51 -7.56
C LYS A 57 15.12 -7.51 -7.50
N GLU A 58 15.77 -6.52 -8.12
CA GLU A 58 17.24 -6.35 -8.08
C GLU A 58 17.74 -6.12 -6.66
N LEU A 59 17.02 -5.33 -5.86
CA LEU A 59 17.32 -5.13 -4.43
C LEU A 59 17.13 -6.40 -3.59
N GLY A 60 16.28 -7.33 -4.04
CA GLY A 60 15.98 -8.57 -3.31
C GLY A 60 14.68 -8.53 -2.49
N PHE A 61 13.81 -7.55 -2.73
CA PHE A 61 12.49 -7.55 -2.11
C PHE A 61 11.57 -8.67 -2.63
N GLN A 62 10.80 -9.26 -1.72
CA GLN A 62 9.61 -10.04 -2.07
C GLN A 62 8.43 -9.08 -2.20
N CYS A 63 7.68 -9.18 -3.29
CA CYS A 63 6.56 -8.29 -3.58
C CYS A 63 5.26 -9.07 -3.71
N MET A 64 4.17 -8.46 -3.21
CA MET A 64 2.81 -9.01 -3.28
C MET A 64 1.82 -7.89 -3.64
N LEU A 65 0.91 -8.15 -4.58
CA LEU A 65 -0.26 -7.30 -4.78
C LEU A 65 -1.40 -7.76 -3.87
N LEU A 66 -2.05 -6.83 -3.19
CA LEU A 66 -3.19 -7.11 -2.31
C LEU A 66 -4.36 -6.19 -2.66
N SER A 67 -5.33 -6.71 -3.41
CA SER A 67 -6.43 -5.91 -3.96
C SER A 67 -7.81 -6.44 -3.55
N ASN A 68 -8.76 -5.53 -3.27
CA ASN A 68 -10.16 -5.87 -3.07
C ASN A 68 -10.89 -6.17 -4.38
N ASN A 69 -10.26 -5.91 -5.52
CA ASN A 69 -10.83 -6.16 -6.84
C ASN A 69 -10.94 -7.65 -7.18
N LYS A 70 -11.69 -7.93 -8.23
CA LYS A 70 -11.82 -9.27 -8.81
C LYS A 70 -10.53 -9.67 -9.54
N GLU A 71 -10.30 -10.97 -9.68
CA GLU A 71 -9.09 -11.52 -10.29
C GLU A 71 -8.77 -10.97 -11.68
N PRO A 72 -9.73 -10.80 -12.63
CA PRO A 72 -9.41 -10.25 -13.96
C PRO A 72 -8.75 -8.87 -13.91
N ARG A 73 -9.15 -8.00 -12.96
CA ARG A 73 -8.53 -6.69 -12.77
C ARG A 73 -7.08 -6.82 -12.30
N VAL A 74 -6.84 -7.69 -11.33
CA VAL A 74 -5.49 -7.90 -10.77
C VAL A 74 -4.58 -8.52 -11.81
N LYS A 75 -5.07 -9.52 -12.56
CA LYS A 75 -4.32 -10.14 -13.66
C LYS A 75 -3.94 -9.16 -14.73
N MET A 76 -4.86 -8.30 -15.17
CA MET A 76 -4.59 -7.28 -16.19
C MET A 76 -3.40 -6.38 -15.80
N PHE A 77 -3.29 -5.99 -14.52
CA PHE A 77 -2.11 -5.28 -14.04
C PHE A 77 -0.88 -6.19 -14.00
N ASN A 78 -1.04 -7.41 -13.50
CA ASN A 78 0.07 -8.33 -13.26
C ASN A 78 0.67 -8.95 -14.52
N ASP A 79 -0.02 -8.88 -15.66
CA ASP A 79 0.46 -9.42 -16.94
C ASP A 79 1.80 -8.82 -17.40
N ALA A 80 2.14 -7.61 -16.94
CA ALA A 80 3.40 -6.96 -17.25
C ALA A 80 4.47 -7.09 -16.15
N VAL A 81 4.08 -7.30 -14.88
CA VAL A 81 5.01 -7.29 -13.74
C VAL A 81 5.31 -8.69 -13.16
N HIS A 82 4.40 -9.65 -13.34
CA HIS A 82 4.57 -11.07 -13.00
C HIS A 82 4.98 -11.35 -11.55
N ILE A 83 4.30 -10.75 -10.59
CA ILE A 83 4.52 -10.99 -9.16
C ILE A 83 3.35 -11.74 -8.51
N SER A 84 3.50 -12.20 -7.29
CA SER A 84 2.43 -12.85 -6.54
C SER A 84 1.31 -11.86 -6.20
N TYR A 85 0.06 -12.34 -6.13
CA TYR A 85 -1.09 -11.48 -5.84
C TYR A 85 -2.19 -12.20 -5.07
N ILE A 86 -2.97 -11.41 -4.32
CA ILE A 86 -4.20 -11.82 -3.67
C ILE A 86 -5.31 -10.87 -4.13
N TYR A 87 -6.29 -11.41 -4.84
CA TYR A 87 -7.51 -10.69 -5.23
C TYR A 87 -8.63 -10.92 -4.23
N LYS A 88 -9.71 -10.11 -4.26
CA LYS A 88 -10.81 -10.14 -3.27
C LYS A 88 -10.26 -10.22 -1.84
N ALA A 89 -9.26 -9.41 -1.56
CA ALA A 89 -8.46 -9.50 -0.33
C ALA A 89 -9.25 -9.21 0.96
N GLY A 90 -10.44 -8.63 0.85
CA GLY A 90 -11.30 -8.35 2.01
C GLY A 90 -10.72 -7.31 2.96
N LYS A 91 -9.90 -6.38 2.44
CA LYS A 91 -9.37 -5.28 3.23
C LYS A 91 -10.51 -4.46 3.85
N PRO A 92 -10.44 -4.08 5.12
CA PRO A 92 -9.27 -4.04 6.01
C PRO A 92 -9.07 -5.28 6.91
N LYS A 93 -9.74 -6.40 6.68
CA LYS A 93 -9.55 -7.60 7.51
C LYS A 93 -8.08 -8.07 7.44
N PRO A 94 -7.40 -8.32 8.58
CA PRO A 94 -5.94 -8.56 8.60
C PRO A 94 -5.52 -9.93 8.06
N GLY A 95 -6.44 -10.85 7.82
CA GLY A 95 -6.13 -12.24 7.41
C GLY A 95 -5.27 -12.33 6.15
N ASN A 96 -5.64 -11.63 5.08
CA ASN A 96 -4.89 -11.68 3.83
C ASN A 96 -3.58 -10.87 3.84
N TYR A 97 -3.44 -9.89 4.74
CA TYR A 97 -2.13 -9.25 4.99
C TYR A 97 -1.15 -10.25 5.62
N ARG A 98 -1.60 -11.03 6.61
CA ARG A 98 -0.79 -12.08 7.24
C ARG A 98 -0.45 -13.20 6.26
N ARG A 99 -1.42 -13.62 5.44
CA ARG A 99 -1.20 -14.60 4.37
C ARG A 99 -0.15 -14.09 3.37
N ALA A 100 -0.22 -12.84 2.95
CA ALA A 100 0.76 -12.23 2.05
C ALA A 100 2.18 -12.29 2.64
N MET A 101 2.38 -11.94 3.90
CA MET A 101 3.67 -12.07 4.59
C MET A 101 4.15 -13.52 4.62
N GLN A 102 3.27 -14.45 4.95
CA GLN A 102 3.61 -15.88 4.98
C GLN A 102 4.06 -16.40 3.60
N GLU A 103 3.34 -16.04 2.53
CA GLU A 103 3.68 -16.44 1.17
C GLU A 103 4.99 -15.80 0.68
N MET A 104 5.32 -14.58 1.14
CA MET A 104 6.59 -13.91 0.85
C MET A 104 7.76 -14.40 1.72
N GLY A 105 7.49 -15.20 2.76
CA GLY A 105 8.53 -15.59 3.74
C GLY A 105 9.02 -14.43 4.60
N THR A 106 8.16 -13.44 4.85
CA THR A 106 8.44 -12.25 5.67
C THR A 106 7.51 -12.19 6.88
N ASP A 107 7.71 -11.20 7.74
CA ASP A 107 6.88 -10.95 8.91
C ASP A 107 6.59 -9.43 9.08
N ALA A 108 5.86 -9.08 10.14
CA ALA A 108 5.46 -7.70 10.38
C ALA A 108 6.64 -6.76 10.65
N THR A 109 7.79 -7.28 11.09
CA THR A 109 8.99 -6.47 11.42
C THR A 109 9.77 -6.05 10.19
N ASN A 110 9.65 -6.81 9.09
CA ASN A 110 10.41 -6.58 7.85
C ASN A 110 9.53 -6.42 6.60
N THR A 111 8.22 -6.19 6.78
CA THR A 111 7.27 -5.95 5.69
C THR A 111 6.71 -4.53 5.74
N ILE A 112 6.49 -3.96 4.56
CA ILE A 112 5.87 -2.64 4.37
C ILE A 112 4.59 -2.83 3.56
N PHE A 113 3.56 -2.07 3.86
CA PHE A 113 2.36 -1.93 3.03
C PHE A 113 2.30 -0.54 2.41
N VAL A 114 2.07 -0.48 1.11
CA VAL A 114 1.90 0.76 0.35
C VAL A 114 0.49 0.80 -0.24
N GLY A 115 -0.26 1.86 0.05
CA GLY A 115 -1.62 2.06 -0.45
C GLY A 115 -2.09 3.50 -0.34
N ASP A 116 -3.25 3.81 -0.90
CA ASP A 116 -3.78 5.17 -1.00
C ASP A 116 -5.02 5.42 -0.12
N GLN A 117 -5.57 4.38 0.52
CA GLN A 117 -6.79 4.46 1.32
C GLN A 117 -6.54 4.19 2.80
N ILE A 118 -6.95 5.14 3.67
CA ILE A 118 -6.77 5.00 5.13
C ILE A 118 -7.59 3.83 5.69
N PHE A 119 -8.88 3.73 5.31
CA PHE A 119 -9.80 2.78 5.97
C PHE A 119 -9.68 1.34 5.48
N THR A 120 -9.07 1.11 4.35
CA THR A 120 -8.81 -0.24 3.83
C THR A 120 -7.34 -0.61 3.98
N ASP A 121 -6.43 0.23 3.46
CA ASP A 121 -5.01 -0.09 3.34
C ASP A 121 -4.27 0.13 4.66
N VAL A 122 -4.26 1.37 5.15
CA VAL A 122 -3.55 1.72 6.39
C VAL A 122 -4.13 0.98 7.58
N TYR A 123 -5.44 1.03 7.76
CA TYR A 123 -6.09 0.39 8.90
C TYR A 123 -5.90 -1.13 8.90
N GLY A 124 -6.06 -1.79 7.74
CA GLY A 124 -5.88 -3.23 7.63
C GLY A 124 -4.44 -3.67 7.90
N ALA A 125 -3.45 -2.95 7.35
CA ALA A 125 -2.05 -3.22 7.59
C ALA A 125 -1.63 -2.96 9.04
N ASN A 126 -2.14 -1.87 9.65
CA ASN A 126 -1.92 -1.60 11.09
C ASN A 126 -2.49 -2.71 11.98
N LEU A 127 -3.67 -3.27 11.65
CA LEU A 127 -4.22 -4.44 12.35
C LEU A 127 -3.36 -5.70 12.20
N ALA A 128 -2.61 -5.81 11.12
CA ALA A 128 -1.66 -6.89 10.89
C ALA A 128 -0.27 -6.61 11.49
N GLY A 129 -0.05 -5.41 12.05
CA GLY A 129 1.23 -4.98 12.62
C GLY A 129 2.29 -4.54 11.62
N ILE A 130 1.90 -4.31 10.36
CA ILE A 130 2.80 -3.95 9.24
C ILE A 130 3.01 -2.43 9.22
N ARG A 131 4.25 -1.98 9.00
CA ARG A 131 4.53 -0.56 8.71
C ARG A 131 3.82 -0.12 7.44
N THR A 132 3.16 1.03 7.49
CA THR A 132 2.35 1.54 6.40
C THR A 132 2.96 2.81 5.79
N ILE A 133 2.93 2.90 4.47
CA ILE A 133 3.18 4.11 3.70
C ILE A 133 1.90 4.44 2.95
N LEU A 134 1.26 5.54 3.34
CA LEU A 134 0.13 6.10 2.63
C LEU A 134 0.65 6.98 1.49
N VAL A 135 0.09 6.82 0.30
CA VAL A 135 0.40 7.70 -0.84
C VAL A 135 -0.84 8.46 -1.30
N LYS A 136 -0.64 9.60 -1.94
CA LYS A 136 -1.74 10.33 -2.55
C LYS A 136 -2.31 9.54 -3.74
N PRO A 137 -3.65 9.53 -3.93
CA PRO A 137 -4.26 8.88 -5.09
C PRO A 137 -3.73 9.51 -6.38
N ILE A 138 -3.41 8.67 -7.38
CA ILE A 138 -2.86 9.11 -8.67
C ILE A 138 -3.89 9.94 -9.45
N HIS A 139 -5.17 9.53 -9.42
CA HIS A 139 -6.24 10.19 -10.16
C HIS A 139 -7.44 10.51 -9.26
N PRO A 140 -8.01 11.74 -9.37
CA PRO A 140 -9.15 12.14 -8.52
C PRO A 140 -10.49 11.49 -8.89
N LYS A 141 -10.61 10.84 -10.06
CA LYS A 141 -11.84 10.15 -10.45
C LYS A 141 -11.95 8.81 -9.73
N GLU A 142 -12.79 8.77 -8.74
CA GLU A 142 -13.07 7.59 -7.92
C GLU A 142 -14.58 7.31 -7.92
N GLU A 143 -14.95 6.08 -7.59
CA GLU A 143 -16.36 5.74 -7.33
C GLU A 143 -16.91 6.58 -6.17
N ILE A 144 -18.19 6.92 -6.23
CA ILE A 144 -18.83 7.83 -5.25
C ILE A 144 -18.66 7.38 -3.79
N GLN A 145 -18.60 6.07 -3.56
CA GLN A 145 -18.36 5.50 -2.23
C GLN A 145 -16.94 5.81 -1.72
N ILE A 146 -15.96 5.83 -2.61
CA ILE A 146 -14.57 6.17 -2.29
C ILE A 146 -14.47 7.67 -2.02
N VAL A 147 -15.13 8.48 -2.84
CA VAL A 147 -15.18 9.95 -2.65
C VAL A 147 -15.70 10.31 -1.26
N LEU A 148 -16.78 9.67 -0.80
CA LEU A 148 -17.31 9.90 0.55
C LEU A 148 -16.31 9.52 1.64
N LYS A 149 -15.62 8.39 1.50
CA LYS A 149 -14.54 7.98 2.41
C LYS A 149 -13.40 8.99 2.46
N ARG A 150 -13.04 9.61 1.33
CA ARG A 150 -11.99 10.64 1.26
C ARG A 150 -12.28 11.86 2.15
N TYR A 151 -13.54 12.25 2.31
CA TYR A 151 -13.90 13.32 3.25
C TYR A 151 -13.59 12.93 4.70
N LEU A 152 -13.90 11.69 5.09
CA LEU A 152 -13.57 11.18 6.42
C LEU A 152 -12.05 11.04 6.62
N GLU A 153 -11.34 10.62 5.59
CA GLU A 153 -9.87 10.52 5.61
C GLU A 153 -9.20 11.88 5.85
N LYS A 154 -9.73 12.98 5.30
CA LYS A 154 -9.22 14.33 5.57
C LYS A 154 -9.24 14.67 7.06
N ILE A 155 -10.27 14.24 7.77
CA ILE A 155 -10.36 14.43 9.23
C ILE A 155 -9.25 13.66 9.94
N VAL A 156 -9.04 12.40 9.56
CA VAL A 156 -7.97 11.58 10.12
C VAL A 156 -6.61 12.19 9.84
N LEU A 157 -6.36 12.66 8.62
CA LEU A 157 -5.09 13.29 8.23
C LEU A 157 -4.84 14.61 8.97
N PHE A 158 -5.88 15.39 9.26
CA PHE A 158 -5.76 16.59 10.09
C PHE A 158 -5.25 16.25 11.51
N PHE A 159 -5.82 15.23 12.15
CA PHE A 159 -5.36 14.78 13.47
C PHE A 159 -3.98 14.11 13.41
N TYR A 160 -3.69 13.37 12.35
CA TYR A 160 -2.36 12.80 12.10
C TYR A 160 -1.28 13.87 12.00
N ALA A 161 -1.51 14.94 11.26
CA ALA A 161 -0.56 16.04 11.15
C ALA A 161 -0.27 16.70 12.51
N ARG A 162 -1.29 16.83 13.38
CA ARG A 162 -1.12 17.32 14.75
C ARG A 162 -0.34 16.34 15.62
N TYR A 163 -0.62 15.06 15.50
CA TYR A 163 0.09 13.99 16.20
C TYR A 163 1.59 14.01 15.86
N ARG A 164 1.93 14.06 14.57
CA ARG A 164 3.33 14.13 14.10
C ARG A 164 4.07 15.35 14.62
N LYS A 165 3.43 16.52 14.66
CA LYS A 165 4.03 17.74 15.22
C LYS A 165 4.36 17.62 16.71
N LYS A 166 3.61 16.81 17.47
CA LYS A 166 3.90 16.56 18.90
C LYS A 166 5.05 15.57 19.11
N GLN A 167 5.23 14.61 18.22
CA GLN A 167 6.32 13.63 18.30
C GLN A 167 7.70 14.24 17.95
N ASN A 168 7.70 15.29 17.10
CA ASN A 168 8.93 15.96 16.67
C ASN A 168 9.33 17.15 17.58
N ARG A 169 8.69 17.34 18.73
CA ARG A 169 9.05 18.27 19.80
C ARG A 169 9.66 17.57 20.99
#